data_d80f00f34b7a4287d9db94a7572dea7b
#
_entry.id   d80f00f34b7a4287d9db94a7572dea7b
#
_cell.length_a   1.000
_cell.length_b   1.000
_cell.length_c   1.000
_cell.angle_alpha   90.00
_cell.angle_beta   90.00
_cell.angle_gamma   90.00
#
_symmetry.space_group_name_H-M   'P 1'
#
loop_
_entity.id
_entity.type
_entity.pdbx_description
1 polymer ?
#
loop_
_entity_poly.entity_id
_entity_poly.type
_entity_poly.pdbx_seq_one_letter_code
_entity_poly.pdbx_strand_id
1 'polypeptide(L)'
;MVFGFGFSKQKALSSAEKYVQQGKLQNAIAEYEKILKADPRDLTVLNTIGDLYARIGDNARAIEYFKQVGDAYASDGFTVKAIAVYKKISKLQPSLDGTLKLAELFTQQGLFNDARAQYLQVAEEFLRSGELDKAIRIFQKTLEMDPENVAMKLRLAEVYLRLGKKADASKIYGEASQTLRENGQLDAADEVLQKMQAIDPSNSSILLLRGSNPARSWM
;
A
#
# COMPACT_ATOMS: atom_id res chain seq x y z
N MET A 1 4.35 -23.61 -33.57
CA MET A 1 2.96 -23.28 -33.12
C MET A 1 2.01 -24.30 -33.75
N VAL A 2 1.58 -25.30 -32.97
CA VAL A 2 0.58 -26.28 -33.43
C VAL A 2 -0.73 -25.83 -32.84
N PHE A 3 -1.51 -25.05 -33.62
CA PHE A 3 -2.92 -24.85 -33.28
C PHE A 3 -3.64 -26.16 -33.52
N GLY A 4 -4.05 -26.82 -32.43
CA GLY A 4 -4.83 -28.04 -32.48
C GLY A 4 -6.13 -27.81 -33.28
N PHE A 5 -6.30 -28.52 -34.34
CA PHE A 5 -7.52 -28.60 -35.12
C PHE A 5 -8.70 -28.97 -34.16
N GLY A 6 -9.54 -27.99 -33.81
CA GLY A 6 -10.77 -28.27 -33.05
C GLY A 6 -11.20 -27.27 -31.98
N PHE A 7 -10.29 -26.40 -31.47
CA PHE A 7 -10.70 -25.41 -30.46
C PHE A 7 -11.21 -24.11 -31.10
N SER A 8 -12.46 -23.76 -30.79
CA SER A 8 -13.04 -22.48 -31.19
C SER A 8 -13.32 -21.64 -29.93
N LYS A 9 -12.54 -20.55 -29.73
CA LYS A 9 -12.74 -19.60 -28.64
C LYS A 9 -14.19 -19.08 -28.60
N GLN A 10 -14.74 -18.74 -29.78
CA GLN A 10 -16.10 -18.24 -29.90
C GLN A 10 -17.14 -19.27 -29.43
N LYS A 11 -16.96 -20.55 -29.77
CA LYS A 11 -17.86 -21.61 -29.31
C LYS A 11 -17.78 -21.82 -27.80
N ALA A 12 -16.57 -21.77 -27.24
CA ALA A 12 -16.37 -21.89 -25.78
C ALA A 12 -16.99 -20.69 -25.04
N LEU A 13 -16.83 -19.46 -25.53
CA LEU A 13 -17.46 -18.28 -24.97
C LEU A 13 -19.01 -18.41 -24.96
N SER A 14 -19.60 -18.75 -26.11
CA SER A 14 -21.06 -18.92 -26.22
C SER A 14 -21.61 -20.02 -25.30
N SER A 15 -20.86 -21.13 -25.15
CA SER A 15 -21.22 -22.20 -24.23
C SER A 15 -21.13 -21.74 -22.77
N ALA A 16 -20.08 -21.04 -22.41
CA ALA A 16 -19.90 -20.49 -21.06
C ALA A 16 -21.02 -19.49 -20.70
N GLU A 17 -21.34 -18.56 -21.60
CA GLU A 17 -22.43 -17.59 -21.41
C GLU A 17 -23.79 -18.29 -21.19
N LYS A 18 -24.06 -19.33 -21.97
CA LYS A 18 -25.28 -20.14 -21.79
C LYS A 18 -25.33 -20.80 -20.41
N TYR A 19 -24.21 -21.33 -19.93
CA TYR A 19 -24.14 -21.91 -18.59
C TYR A 19 -24.33 -20.84 -17.50
N VAL A 20 -23.76 -19.63 -17.69
CA VAL A 20 -23.99 -18.50 -16.76
C VAL A 20 -25.48 -18.15 -16.67
N GLN A 21 -26.17 -18.05 -17.82
CA GLN A 21 -27.60 -17.78 -17.87
C GLN A 21 -28.45 -18.85 -17.18
N GLN A 22 -28.00 -20.12 -17.24
CA GLN A 22 -28.63 -21.25 -16.56
C GLN A 22 -28.27 -21.35 -15.07
N GLY A 23 -27.45 -20.49 -14.53
CA GLY A 23 -26.94 -20.58 -13.16
C GLY A 23 -25.93 -21.72 -12.92
N LYS A 24 -25.49 -22.40 -13.97
CA LYS A 24 -24.51 -23.52 -13.91
C LYS A 24 -23.08 -22.97 -13.92
N LEU A 25 -22.72 -22.23 -12.88
CA LEU A 25 -21.51 -21.43 -12.84
C LEU A 25 -20.22 -22.27 -12.95
N GLN A 26 -20.19 -23.46 -12.37
CA GLN A 26 -19.05 -24.38 -12.47
C GLN A 26 -18.82 -24.88 -13.90
N ASN A 27 -19.90 -25.15 -14.63
CA ASN A 27 -19.81 -25.54 -16.05
C ASN A 27 -19.31 -24.37 -16.91
N ALA A 28 -19.75 -23.14 -16.59
CA ALA A 28 -19.24 -21.94 -17.25
C ALA A 28 -17.74 -21.75 -17.04
N ILE A 29 -17.27 -21.92 -15.81
CA ILE A 29 -15.84 -21.85 -15.47
C ILE A 29 -15.06 -22.87 -16.31
N ALA A 30 -15.51 -24.11 -16.39
CA ALA A 30 -14.83 -25.14 -17.18
C ALA A 30 -14.75 -24.81 -18.67
N GLU A 31 -15.74 -24.12 -19.24
CA GLU A 31 -15.65 -23.64 -20.62
C GLU A 31 -14.67 -22.47 -20.78
N TYR A 32 -14.65 -21.53 -19.85
CA TYR A 32 -13.67 -20.44 -19.84
C TYR A 32 -12.23 -20.95 -19.64
N GLU A 33 -12.01 -21.96 -18.81
CA GLU A 33 -10.69 -22.57 -18.61
C GLU A 33 -10.14 -23.23 -19.90
N LYS A 34 -11.01 -23.71 -20.80
CA LYS A 34 -10.56 -24.18 -22.14
C LYS A 34 -9.94 -23.03 -22.95
N ILE A 35 -10.47 -21.82 -22.79
CA ILE A 35 -9.89 -20.63 -23.44
C ILE A 35 -8.51 -20.33 -22.88
N LEU A 36 -8.36 -20.37 -21.55
CA LEU A 36 -7.07 -20.13 -20.90
C LEU A 36 -6.02 -21.18 -21.23
N LYS A 37 -6.40 -22.42 -21.56
CA LYS A 37 -5.45 -23.43 -22.08
C LYS A 37 -4.84 -23.03 -23.44
N ALA A 38 -5.60 -22.30 -24.26
CA ALA A 38 -5.14 -21.81 -25.56
C ALA A 38 -4.48 -20.44 -25.44
N ASP A 39 -4.98 -19.56 -24.57
CA ASP A 39 -4.46 -18.22 -24.30
C ASP A 39 -4.44 -17.95 -22.78
N PRO A 40 -3.35 -18.32 -22.10
CA PRO A 40 -3.22 -18.17 -20.64
C PRO A 40 -3.23 -16.71 -20.14
N ARG A 41 -3.07 -15.74 -21.04
CA ARG A 41 -3.03 -14.30 -20.69
C ARG A 41 -4.28 -13.54 -21.12
N ASP A 42 -5.37 -14.21 -21.44
CA ASP A 42 -6.64 -13.55 -21.68
C ASP A 42 -7.19 -12.94 -20.39
N LEU A 43 -6.83 -11.67 -20.11
CA LEU A 43 -7.20 -10.96 -18.89
C LEU A 43 -8.72 -10.83 -18.73
N THR A 44 -9.47 -10.78 -19.82
CA THR A 44 -10.93 -10.72 -19.80
C THR A 44 -11.51 -12.03 -19.27
N VAL A 45 -11.01 -13.14 -19.78
CA VAL A 45 -11.44 -14.48 -19.33
C VAL A 45 -10.99 -14.74 -17.90
N LEU A 46 -9.75 -14.40 -17.52
CA LEU A 46 -9.25 -14.51 -16.16
C LEU A 46 -10.13 -13.73 -15.18
N ASN A 47 -10.47 -12.47 -15.49
CA ASN A 47 -11.34 -11.65 -14.65
C ASN A 47 -12.74 -12.26 -14.54
N THR A 48 -13.31 -12.78 -15.66
CA THR A 48 -14.62 -13.42 -15.66
C THR A 48 -14.65 -14.66 -14.78
N ILE A 49 -13.63 -15.51 -14.84
CA ILE A 49 -13.51 -16.69 -13.98
C ILE A 49 -13.42 -16.27 -12.51
N GLY A 50 -12.62 -15.24 -12.20
CA GLY A 50 -12.54 -14.67 -10.85
C GLY A 50 -13.92 -14.21 -10.33
N ASP A 51 -14.69 -13.49 -11.16
CA ASP A 51 -16.05 -13.05 -10.80
C ASP A 51 -17.01 -14.28 -10.60
N LEU A 52 -16.86 -15.33 -11.38
CA LEU A 52 -17.66 -16.56 -11.21
C LEU A 52 -17.31 -17.31 -9.93
N TYR A 53 -16.01 -17.44 -9.59
CA TYR A 53 -15.59 -18.02 -8.33
C TYR A 53 -16.09 -17.23 -7.12
N ALA A 54 -16.03 -15.90 -7.19
CA ALA A 54 -16.59 -15.04 -6.14
C ALA A 54 -18.11 -15.25 -5.98
N ARG A 55 -18.86 -15.43 -7.08
CA ARG A 55 -20.31 -15.68 -7.05
C ARG A 55 -20.66 -17.04 -6.44
N ILE A 56 -19.83 -18.05 -6.57
CA ILE A 56 -20.05 -19.36 -5.93
C ILE A 56 -19.49 -19.42 -4.51
N GLY A 57 -18.92 -18.32 -4.01
CA GLY A 57 -18.36 -18.22 -2.66
C GLY A 57 -16.94 -18.77 -2.50
N ASP A 58 -16.28 -19.15 -3.58
CA ASP A 58 -14.89 -19.59 -3.55
C ASP A 58 -13.95 -18.39 -3.67
N ASN A 59 -13.86 -17.64 -2.58
CA ASN A 59 -13.06 -16.42 -2.53
C ASN A 59 -11.57 -16.70 -2.75
N ALA A 60 -11.07 -17.86 -2.33
CA ALA A 60 -9.65 -18.19 -2.50
C ALA A 60 -9.27 -18.27 -3.98
N ARG A 61 -10.01 -19.04 -4.78
CA ARG A 61 -9.79 -19.11 -6.22
C ARG A 61 -10.07 -17.81 -6.94
N ALA A 62 -11.13 -17.08 -6.54
CA ALA A 62 -11.42 -15.76 -7.09
C ALA A 62 -10.22 -14.82 -6.94
N ILE A 63 -9.60 -14.77 -5.76
CA ILE A 63 -8.42 -13.94 -5.48
C ILE A 63 -7.22 -14.35 -6.33
N GLU A 64 -6.99 -15.64 -6.54
CA GLU A 64 -5.89 -16.11 -7.40
C GLU A 64 -6.02 -15.60 -8.84
N TYR A 65 -7.23 -15.69 -9.42
CA TYR A 65 -7.51 -15.17 -10.75
C TYR A 65 -7.41 -13.64 -10.80
N PHE A 66 -7.97 -12.93 -9.83
CA PHE A 66 -7.86 -11.48 -9.77
C PHE A 66 -6.43 -10.99 -9.57
N LYS A 67 -5.59 -11.69 -8.80
CA LYS A 67 -4.17 -11.34 -8.66
C LYS A 67 -3.47 -11.38 -10.01
N GLN A 68 -3.68 -12.44 -10.80
CA GLN A 68 -3.09 -12.54 -12.14
C GLN A 68 -3.50 -11.34 -13.02
N VAL A 69 -4.77 -10.96 -12.99
CA VAL A 69 -5.28 -9.80 -13.75
C VAL A 69 -4.71 -8.49 -13.24
N GLY A 70 -4.69 -8.29 -11.92
CA GLY A 70 -4.20 -7.08 -11.28
C GLY A 70 -2.70 -6.87 -11.50
N ASP A 71 -1.91 -7.95 -11.39
CA ASP A 71 -0.46 -7.90 -11.63
C ASP A 71 -0.13 -7.65 -13.10
N ALA A 72 -0.87 -8.27 -14.02
CA ALA A 72 -0.72 -8.00 -15.45
C ALA A 72 -1.03 -6.53 -15.78
N TYR A 73 -2.14 -5.98 -15.28
CA TYR A 73 -2.45 -4.56 -15.47
C TYR A 73 -1.39 -3.64 -14.86
N ALA A 74 -0.86 -3.99 -13.68
CA ALA A 74 0.19 -3.20 -13.03
C ALA A 74 1.49 -3.20 -13.86
N SER A 75 1.91 -4.36 -14.36
CA SER A 75 3.13 -4.49 -15.17
C SER A 75 3.02 -3.82 -16.53
N ASP A 76 1.81 -3.81 -17.12
CA ASP A 76 1.54 -3.17 -18.40
C ASP A 76 1.27 -1.64 -18.29
N GLY A 77 1.38 -1.07 -17.06
CA GLY A 77 1.17 0.35 -16.80
C GLY A 77 -0.30 0.79 -16.71
N PHE A 78 -1.25 -0.15 -16.76
CA PHE A 78 -2.68 0.13 -16.59
C PHE A 78 -3.05 0.27 -15.10
N THR A 79 -2.39 1.18 -14.38
CA THR A 79 -2.46 1.33 -12.93
C THR A 79 -3.89 1.48 -12.41
N VAL A 80 -4.74 2.26 -13.10
CA VAL A 80 -6.16 2.45 -12.69
C VAL A 80 -6.94 1.13 -12.74
N LYS A 81 -6.70 0.30 -13.76
CA LYS A 81 -7.34 -1.03 -13.85
C LYS A 81 -6.82 -1.96 -12.77
N ALA A 82 -5.51 -1.94 -12.49
CA ALA A 82 -4.91 -2.70 -11.41
C ALA A 82 -5.52 -2.33 -10.05
N ILE A 83 -5.66 -1.04 -9.74
CA ILE A 83 -6.33 -0.55 -8.53
C ILE A 83 -7.76 -1.09 -8.41
N ALA A 84 -8.53 -1.07 -9.49
CA ALA A 84 -9.90 -1.57 -9.48
C ALA A 84 -9.96 -3.07 -9.13
N VAL A 85 -9.05 -3.87 -9.69
CA VAL A 85 -8.96 -5.31 -9.41
C VAL A 85 -8.49 -5.57 -7.97
N TYR A 86 -7.46 -4.87 -7.49
CA TYR A 86 -6.99 -5.03 -6.11
C TYR A 86 -8.02 -4.56 -5.06
N LYS A 87 -8.87 -3.58 -5.39
CA LYS A 87 -10.05 -3.23 -4.57
C LYS A 87 -11.09 -4.35 -4.52
N LYS A 88 -11.30 -5.12 -5.61
CA LYS A 88 -12.13 -6.33 -5.58
C LYS A 88 -11.54 -7.39 -4.63
N ILE A 89 -10.22 -7.65 -4.74
CA ILE A 89 -9.52 -8.60 -3.86
C ILE A 89 -9.69 -8.20 -2.40
N SER A 90 -9.45 -6.93 -2.07
CA SER A 90 -9.59 -6.41 -0.70
C SER A 90 -11.01 -6.55 -0.13
N LYS A 91 -12.04 -6.47 -0.99
CA LYS A 91 -13.44 -6.70 -0.57
C LYS A 91 -13.74 -8.17 -0.28
N LEU A 92 -13.12 -9.10 -1.02
CA LEU A 92 -13.30 -10.53 -0.81
C LEU A 92 -12.57 -11.01 0.44
N GLN A 93 -11.33 -10.55 0.61
CA GLN A 93 -10.47 -10.89 1.74
C GLN A 93 -9.45 -9.77 1.97
N PRO A 94 -9.65 -8.95 2.99
CA PRO A 94 -8.64 -7.98 3.41
C PRO A 94 -7.34 -8.70 3.79
N SER A 95 -6.21 -8.22 3.27
CA SER A 95 -4.89 -8.76 3.59
C SER A 95 -3.85 -7.64 3.60
N LEU A 96 -2.81 -7.83 4.41
CA LEU A 96 -1.72 -6.87 4.52
C LEU A 96 -1.01 -6.65 3.16
N ASP A 97 -0.75 -7.75 2.44
CA ASP A 97 -0.12 -7.70 1.12
C ASP A 97 -1.00 -6.97 0.09
N GLY A 98 -2.32 -7.21 0.13
CA GLY A 98 -3.26 -6.51 -0.75
C GLY A 98 -3.33 -5.02 -0.45
N THR A 99 -3.31 -4.63 0.83
CA THR A 99 -3.27 -3.24 1.27
C THR A 99 -1.96 -2.56 0.85
N LEU A 100 -0.82 -3.24 1.02
CA LEU A 100 0.48 -2.73 0.59
C LEU A 100 0.53 -2.54 -0.94
N LYS A 101 0.00 -3.50 -1.70
CA LYS A 101 -0.06 -3.39 -3.16
C LYS A 101 -0.94 -2.23 -3.62
N LEU A 102 -2.08 -1.99 -2.96
CA LEU A 102 -2.93 -0.82 -3.21
C LEU A 102 -2.18 0.48 -2.92
N ALA A 103 -1.43 0.56 -1.81
CA ALA A 103 -0.62 1.73 -1.48
C ALA A 103 0.40 2.04 -2.58
N GLU A 104 1.11 1.02 -3.09
CA GLU A 104 2.07 1.15 -4.17
C GLU A 104 1.42 1.61 -5.48
N LEU A 105 0.28 1.03 -5.84
CA LEU A 105 -0.47 1.41 -7.04
C LEU A 105 -1.02 2.85 -6.95
N PHE A 106 -1.52 3.27 -5.77
CA PHE A 106 -1.92 4.65 -5.54
C PHE A 106 -0.74 5.62 -5.67
N THR A 107 0.44 5.24 -5.15
CA THR A 107 1.68 6.02 -5.29
C THR A 107 2.05 6.19 -6.78
N GLN A 108 2.03 5.09 -7.54
CA GLN A 108 2.30 5.12 -8.99
C GLN A 108 1.32 6.00 -9.76
N GLN A 109 0.07 6.09 -9.30
CA GLN A 109 -0.96 6.91 -9.91
C GLN A 109 -0.90 8.39 -9.45
N GLY A 110 -0.03 8.74 -8.49
CA GLY A 110 0.03 10.08 -7.90
C GLY A 110 -1.09 10.38 -6.89
N LEU A 111 -1.83 9.38 -6.47
CA LEU A 111 -2.91 9.51 -5.48
C LEU A 111 -2.34 9.39 -4.07
N PHE A 112 -1.51 10.36 -3.69
CA PHE A 112 -0.71 10.31 -2.46
C PHE A 112 -1.53 10.25 -1.17
N ASN A 113 -2.71 10.87 -1.13
CA ASN A 113 -3.59 10.77 0.05
C ASN A 113 -4.11 9.36 0.27
N ASP A 114 -4.55 8.69 -0.82
CA ASP A 114 -5.01 7.30 -0.78
C ASP A 114 -3.84 6.36 -0.44
N ALA A 115 -2.67 6.57 -1.06
CA ALA A 115 -1.46 5.81 -0.78
C ALA A 115 -1.08 5.88 0.70
N ARG A 116 -1.05 7.09 1.27
CA ARG A 116 -0.74 7.34 2.68
C ARG A 116 -1.70 6.62 3.62
N ALA A 117 -3.00 6.66 3.33
CA ALA A 117 -4.01 5.96 4.13
C ALA A 117 -3.77 4.44 4.17
N GLN A 118 -3.43 3.84 3.02
CA GLN A 118 -3.11 2.42 2.94
C GLN A 118 -1.78 2.09 3.64
N TYR A 119 -0.73 2.89 3.43
CA TYR A 119 0.55 2.69 4.12
C TYR A 119 0.42 2.81 5.63
N LEU A 120 -0.38 3.76 6.14
CA LEU A 120 -0.65 3.86 7.57
C LEU A 120 -1.29 2.59 8.13
N GLN A 121 -2.28 2.04 7.45
CA GLN A 121 -2.92 0.79 7.85
C GLN A 121 -1.89 -0.35 7.93
N VAL A 122 -0.97 -0.44 6.97
CA VAL A 122 0.11 -1.44 6.95
C VAL A 122 1.09 -1.21 8.11
N ALA A 123 1.49 0.03 8.36
CA ALA A 123 2.40 0.37 9.45
C ALA A 123 1.80 0.02 10.82
N GLU A 124 0.52 0.34 11.05
CA GLU A 124 -0.19 0.00 12.29
C GLU A 124 -0.26 -1.51 12.53
N GLU A 125 -0.43 -2.31 11.47
CA GLU A 125 -0.41 -3.76 11.58
C GLU A 125 0.98 -4.28 11.96
N PHE A 126 2.05 -3.76 11.33
CA PHE A 126 3.42 -4.10 11.73
C PHE A 126 3.76 -3.66 13.15
N LEU A 127 3.22 -2.52 13.62
CA LEU A 127 3.39 -2.09 15.00
C LEU A 127 2.68 -3.02 16.00
N ARG A 128 1.49 -3.54 15.65
CA ARG A 128 0.75 -4.49 16.48
C ARG A 128 1.42 -5.86 16.54
N SER A 129 1.96 -6.33 15.41
CA SER A 129 2.69 -7.60 15.35
C SER A 129 4.11 -7.53 15.92
N GLY A 130 4.59 -6.33 16.29
CA GLY A 130 5.95 -6.13 16.79
C GLY A 130 7.04 -6.11 15.71
N GLU A 131 6.64 -6.08 14.44
CA GLU A 131 7.56 -6.05 13.30
C GLU A 131 8.07 -4.62 13.03
N LEU A 132 8.76 -4.05 14.03
CA LEU A 132 9.11 -2.62 14.08
C LEU A 132 9.98 -2.18 12.90
N ASP A 133 10.92 -3.01 12.43
CA ASP A 133 11.76 -2.67 11.26
C ASP A 133 10.92 -2.57 9.97
N LYS A 134 9.86 -3.38 9.82
CA LYS A 134 8.94 -3.24 8.70
C LYS A 134 8.11 -1.96 8.81
N ALA A 135 7.62 -1.64 10.01
CA ALA A 135 6.90 -0.39 10.26
C ALA A 135 7.75 0.83 9.89
N ILE A 136 9.03 0.85 10.27
CA ILE A 136 9.98 1.92 9.90
C ILE A 136 10.04 2.11 8.39
N ARG A 137 10.19 1.03 7.62
CA ARG A 137 10.25 1.09 6.15
C ARG A 137 8.98 1.71 5.54
N ILE A 138 7.82 1.39 6.12
CA ILE A 138 6.54 1.96 5.65
C ILE A 138 6.46 3.45 5.98
N PHE A 139 6.83 3.87 7.19
CA PHE A 139 6.87 5.30 7.53
C PHE A 139 7.86 6.07 6.66
N GLN A 140 9.04 5.51 6.36
CA GLN A 140 10.00 6.11 5.44
C GLN A 140 9.41 6.29 4.04
N LYS A 141 8.76 5.25 3.46
CA LYS A 141 8.04 5.37 2.18
C LYS A 141 6.97 6.47 2.20
N THR A 142 6.29 6.63 3.33
CA THR A 142 5.28 7.69 3.46
C THR A 142 5.93 9.07 3.46
N LEU A 143 7.09 9.21 4.12
CA LEU A 143 7.86 10.46 4.15
C LEU A 143 8.56 10.79 2.81
N GLU A 144 8.85 9.79 1.96
CA GLU A 144 9.31 10.06 0.58
C GLU A 144 8.26 10.80 -0.25
N MET A 145 6.96 10.56 0.01
CA MET A 145 5.85 11.24 -0.67
C MET A 145 5.50 12.59 -0.05
N ASP A 146 5.75 12.76 1.23
CA ASP A 146 5.40 13.95 2.01
C ASP A 146 6.48 14.19 3.09
N PRO A 147 7.66 14.74 2.69
CA PRO A 147 8.80 14.94 3.58
C PRO A 147 8.52 15.89 4.76
N GLU A 148 7.55 16.78 4.61
CA GLU A 148 7.17 17.76 5.62
C GLU A 148 6.11 17.25 6.62
N ASN A 149 5.74 15.98 6.55
CA ASN A 149 4.73 15.41 7.43
C ASN A 149 5.24 15.18 8.86
N VAL A 150 5.06 16.18 9.68
CA VAL A 150 5.48 16.16 11.10
C VAL A 150 4.88 14.97 11.85
N ALA A 151 3.60 14.66 11.64
CA ALA A 151 2.96 13.55 12.34
C ALA A 151 3.62 12.20 12.00
N MET A 152 4.03 11.99 10.76
CA MET A 152 4.76 10.78 10.35
C MET A 152 6.18 10.76 10.90
N LYS A 153 6.89 11.90 10.89
CA LYS A 153 8.21 12.02 11.52
C LYS A 153 8.14 11.64 13.01
N LEU A 154 7.17 12.18 13.75
CA LEU A 154 7.02 11.86 15.17
C LEU A 154 6.75 10.37 15.42
N ARG A 155 5.86 9.75 14.63
CA ARG A 155 5.60 8.31 14.73
C ARG A 155 6.86 7.48 14.42
N LEU A 156 7.61 7.84 13.38
CA LEU A 156 8.85 7.16 13.03
C LEU A 156 9.88 7.26 14.17
N ALA A 157 10.03 8.44 14.79
CA ALA A 157 10.92 8.63 15.93
C ALA A 157 10.52 7.76 17.13
N GLU A 158 9.23 7.64 17.43
CA GLU A 158 8.72 6.76 18.48
C GLU A 158 9.03 5.28 18.21
N VAL A 159 8.95 4.84 16.96
CA VAL A 159 9.30 3.45 16.59
C VAL A 159 10.81 3.21 16.76
N TYR A 160 11.64 4.18 16.37
CA TYR A 160 13.09 4.09 16.63
C TYR A 160 13.40 3.98 18.13
N LEU A 161 12.68 4.72 19.00
CA LEU A 161 12.83 4.60 20.45
C LEU A 161 12.46 3.22 20.97
N ARG A 162 11.36 2.64 20.48
CA ARG A 162 10.96 1.27 20.84
C ARG A 162 12.01 0.23 20.47
N LEU A 163 12.80 0.47 19.42
CA LEU A 163 13.95 -0.36 19.02
C LEU A 163 15.25 0.00 19.75
N GLY A 164 15.25 0.98 20.65
CA GLY A 164 16.45 1.46 21.31
C GLY A 164 17.40 2.28 20.44
N LYS A 165 17.00 2.64 19.22
CA LYS A 165 17.78 3.42 18.26
C LYS A 165 17.65 4.92 18.57
N LYS A 166 18.24 5.34 19.71
CA LYS A 166 18.09 6.71 20.24
C LYS A 166 18.64 7.79 19.29
N ALA A 167 19.77 7.52 18.63
CA ALA A 167 20.37 8.46 17.69
C ALA A 167 19.47 8.73 16.49
N ASP A 168 18.88 7.67 15.90
CA ASP A 168 17.95 7.80 14.78
C ASP A 168 16.68 8.55 15.21
N ALA A 169 16.13 8.23 16.39
CA ALA A 169 14.98 8.93 16.96
C ALA A 169 15.27 10.42 17.15
N SER A 170 16.43 10.74 17.73
CA SER A 170 16.86 12.14 17.96
C SER A 170 16.97 12.91 16.66
N LYS A 171 17.56 12.31 15.62
CA LYS A 171 17.66 12.92 14.29
C LYS A 171 16.26 13.25 13.73
N ILE A 172 15.33 12.31 13.76
CA ILE A 172 13.98 12.52 13.22
C ILE A 172 13.19 13.55 14.03
N TYR A 173 13.34 13.59 15.37
CA TYR A 173 12.75 14.67 16.18
C TYR A 173 13.33 16.04 15.82
N GLY A 174 14.65 16.13 15.55
CA GLY A 174 15.28 17.37 15.07
C GLY A 174 14.66 17.86 13.76
N GLU A 175 14.52 16.97 12.78
CA GLU A 175 13.88 17.27 11.50
C GLU A 175 12.40 17.69 11.68
N ALA A 176 11.64 17.02 12.57
CA ALA A 176 10.27 17.42 12.89
C ALA A 176 10.18 18.81 13.53
N SER A 177 11.07 19.10 14.49
CA SER A 177 11.12 20.42 15.12
C SER A 177 11.48 21.52 14.14
N GLN A 178 12.40 21.26 13.22
CA GLN A 178 12.76 22.23 12.17
C GLN A 178 11.54 22.52 11.28
N THR A 179 10.87 21.50 10.76
CA THR A 179 9.64 21.66 9.96
C THR A 179 8.57 22.47 10.69
N LEU A 180 8.35 22.21 12.00
CA LEU A 180 7.41 22.98 12.82
C LEU A 180 7.79 24.46 12.92
N ARG A 181 9.09 24.76 13.05
CA ARG A 181 9.60 26.14 13.10
C ARG A 181 9.39 26.87 11.78
N GLU A 182 9.70 26.21 10.66
CA GLU A 182 9.49 26.75 9.32
C GLU A 182 8.02 27.06 9.06
N ASN A 183 7.11 26.27 9.65
CA ASN A 183 5.66 26.48 9.63
C ASN A 183 5.14 27.49 10.66
N GLY A 184 6.02 28.11 11.46
CA GLY A 184 5.65 29.09 12.51
C GLY A 184 5.07 28.47 13.78
N GLN A 185 5.08 27.15 13.93
CA GLN A 185 4.52 26.41 15.09
C GLN A 185 5.59 26.27 16.19
N LEU A 186 6.01 27.39 16.77
CA LEU A 186 7.16 27.45 17.69
C LEU A 186 6.95 26.65 18.97
N ASP A 187 5.77 26.70 19.56
CA ASP A 187 5.48 25.97 20.81
C ASP A 187 5.56 24.46 20.58
N ALA A 188 4.96 23.96 19.50
CA ALA A 188 5.03 22.56 19.14
C ALA A 188 6.48 22.11 18.81
N ALA A 189 7.26 22.97 18.18
CA ALA A 189 8.67 22.71 17.93
C ALA A 189 9.48 22.57 19.23
N ASP A 190 9.21 23.44 20.20
CA ASP A 190 9.87 23.39 21.52
C ASP A 190 9.45 22.14 22.33
N GLU A 191 8.20 21.70 22.25
CA GLU A 191 7.78 20.41 22.83
C GLU A 191 8.55 19.22 22.22
N VAL A 192 8.76 19.22 20.91
CA VAL A 192 9.53 18.15 20.24
C VAL A 192 11.01 18.20 20.67
N LEU A 193 11.59 19.38 20.83
CA LEU A 193 12.96 19.52 21.35
C LEU A 193 13.10 19.05 22.79
N GLN A 194 12.07 19.24 23.64
CA GLN A 194 12.06 18.69 24.99
C GLN A 194 12.08 17.16 24.98
N LYS A 195 11.31 16.52 24.10
CA LYS A 195 11.35 15.07 23.90
C LYS A 195 12.75 14.59 23.49
N MET A 196 13.36 15.29 22.52
CA MET A 196 14.73 15.01 22.07
C MET A 196 15.75 15.12 23.21
N GLN A 197 15.64 16.16 24.06
CA GLN A 197 16.52 16.37 25.20
C GLN A 197 16.36 15.29 26.28
N ALA A 198 15.15 14.78 26.48
CA ALA A 198 14.91 13.68 27.41
C ALA A 198 15.55 12.36 26.97
N ILE A 199 15.74 12.16 25.65
CA ILE A 199 16.37 10.96 25.08
C ILE A 199 17.89 11.04 25.16
N ASP A 200 18.45 12.21 24.84
CA ASP A 200 19.88 12.48 24.86
C ASP A 200 20.15 13.90 25.39
N PRO A 201 20.35 14.03 26.70
CA PRO A 201 20.62 15.32 27.34
C PRO A 201 21.90 16.00 26.84
N SER A 202 22.84 15.24 26.29
CA SER A 202 24.14 15.72 25.81
C SER A 202 24.13 16.17 24.34
N ASN A 203 23.00 16.06 23.67
CA ASN A 203 22.89 16.37 22.24
C ASN A 203 23.04 17.88 21.96
N SER A 204 24.21 18.27 21.47
CA SER A 204 24.54 19.67 21.15
C SER A 204 23.65 20.28 20.05
N SER A 205 23.02 19.45 19.18
CA SER A 205 22.13 19.94 18.14
C SER A 205 20.89 20.63 18.71
N ILE A 206 20.49 20.31 19.94
CA ILE A 206 19.36 20.96 20.63
C ILE A 206 19.62 22.44 20.83
N LEU A 207 20.86 22.80 21.19
CA LEU A 207 21.25 24.20 21.39
C LEU A 207 21.20 24.99 20.09
N LEU A 208 21.65 24.38 18.99
CA LEU A 208 21.60 24.99 17.65
C LEU A 208 20.15 25.20 17.21
N LEU A 209 19.29 24.20 17.40
CA LEU A 209 17.87 24.27 17.05
C LEU A 209 17.10 25.29 17.90
N ARG A 210 17.47 25.52 19.16
CA ARG A 210 16.90 26.56 20.03
C ARG A 210 17.40 27.96 19.68
N GLY A 211 18.68 28.09 19.27
CA GLY A 211 19.31 29.37 18.97
C GLY A 211 18.86 30.01 17.67
N SER A 212 18.29 29.27 16.75
CA SER A 212 17.75 29.77 15.48
C SER A 212 16.36 30.45 15.60
N ASN A 213 15.95 30.87 16.79
CA ASN A 213 14.70 31.61 16.99
C ASN A 213 14.96 33.13 16.83
N PRO A 214 14.59 33.77 15.71
CA PRO A 214 14.81 35.21 15.50
C PRO A 214 14.03 36.12 16.47
N ALA A 215 13.02 35.56 17.18
CA ALA A 215 12.19 36.33 18.13
C ALA A 215 12.84 36.54 19.50
N ARG A 216 13.95 35.86 19.85
CA ARG A 216 14.63 36.06 21.15
C ARG A 216 15.81 37.01 21.12
N SER A 217 16.10 37.63 19.98
CA SER A 217 17.23 38.61 19.85
C SER A 217 16.84 40.03 20.25
N TRP A 218 15.64 40.28 20.75
CA TRP A 218 15.14 41.63 21.08
C TRP A 218 14.61 41.76 22.51
N MET A 219 15.11 40.96 23.47
CA MET A 219 14.90 41.21 24.90
C MET A 219 16.20 41.34 25.64
#